data_b4c64b90ea381647720f15ae05678974
#
_entry.id   b4c64b90ea381647720f15ae05678974
#
_cell.length_a   1.000
_cell.length_b   1.000
_cell.length_c   1.000
_cell.angle_alpha   90.00
_cell.angle_beta   90.00
_cell.angle_gamma   90.00
#
_symmetry.space_group_name_H-M   'P 1'
#
loop_
_entity.id
_entity.type
_entity.pdbx_description
1 polymer ?
#
loop_
_entity_poly.entity_id
_entity_poly.type
_entity_poly.pdbx_seq_one_letter_code
_entity_poly.pdbx_strand_id
1 'polypeptide(L)'
;MYPFDVKSEQDWMSKYFFTGGLMPSIDTLLHFQEQLKIESRWLINGQHYQKTCNHWLEKNDKNKERIIDAFKENYTEKEAKLWFHRWRIFYMSCAELFGLDNGRQWLVAHYLFSNSRPNTQKVT
;
A
#
# COMPACT_ATOMS: atom_id res chain seq x y z
N MET A 1 -11.65 -7.63 5.40
CA MET A 1 -11.16 -7.69 4.01
C MET A 1 -12.02 -6.78 3.15
N TYR A 2 -11.40 -5.89 2.36
CA TYR A 2 -12.11 -4.91 1.54
C TYR A 2 -11.68 -5.06 0.06
N PRO A 3 -12.60 -5.44 -0.85
CA PRO A 3 -12.29 -5.55 -2.29
C PRO A 3 -12.26 -4.18 -2.96
N PHE A 4 -11.32 -3.99 -3.88
CA PHE A 4 -11.21 -2.81 -4.73
C PHE A 4 -11.92 -3.04 -6.07
N ASP A 5 -13.25 -3.17 -6.03
CA ASP A 5 -14.07 -3.30 -7.22
C ASP A 5 -14.35 -1.94 -7.85
N VAL A 6 -14.37 -1.87 -9.17
CA VAL A 6 -14.80 -0.70 -9.93
C VAL A 6 -16.26 -0.88 -10.28
N LYS A 7 -17.16 -0.33 -9.45
CA LYS A 7 -18.62 -0.38 -9.65
C LYS A 7 -19.19 0.92 -10.23
N SER A 8 -18.46 2.01 -10.05
CA SER A 8 -18.86 3.35 -10.48
C SER A 8 -17.67 4.24 -10.82
N GLU A 9 -17.95 5.40 -11.45
CA GLU A 9 -16.92 6.44 -11.67
C GLU A 9 -16.33 7.00 -10.36
N GLN A 10 -17.01 6.80 -9.24
CA GLN A 10 -16.60 7.27 -7.92
C GLN A 10 -15.55 6.36 -7.26
N ASP A 11 -15.38 5.14 -7.77
CA ASP A 11 -14.40 4.17 -7.25
C ASP A 11 -12.98 4.49 -7.75
N TRP A 12 -12.56 5.71 -7.48
CA TRP A 12 -11.33 6.31 -8.00
C TRP A 12 -10.07 5.50 -7.63
N MET A 13 -9.98 5.04 -6.38
CA MET A 13 -8.84 4.27 -5.89
C MET A 13 -8.73 2.91 -6.59
N SER A 14 -9.86 2.21 -6.75
CA SER A 14 -9.94 0.95 -7.49
C SER A 14 -9.58 1.13 -8.96
N LYS A 15 -10.03 2.23 -9.58
CA LYS A 15 -9.82 2.51 -11.00
C LYS A 15 -8.36 2.77 -11.34
N TYR A 16 -7.63 3.53 -10.52
CA TYR A 16 -6.31 4.03 -10.87
C TYR A 16 -5.13 3.36 -10.14
N PHE A 17 -5.35 2.75 -8.98
CA PHE A 17 -4.26 2.22 -8.16
C PHE A 17 -4.40 0.75 -7.80
N PHE A 18 -5.60 0.26 -7.51
CA PHE A 18 -5.81 -1.08 -6.96
C PHE A 18 -6.80 -1.92 -7.77
N THR A 19 -6.82 -1.77 -9.09
CA THR A 19 -7.74 -2.50 -9.97
C THR A 19 -7.69 -4.01 -9.72
N GLY A 20 -8.81 -4.60 -9.32
CA GLY A 20 -8.91 -6.03 -9.04
C GLY A 20 -8.18 -6.51 -7.78
N GLY A 21 -7.68 -5.58 -6.97
CA GLY A 21 -7.02 -5.90 -5.70
C GLY A 21 -8.00 -5.97 -4.53
N LEU A 22 -7.45 -6.24 -3.35
CA LEU A 22 -8.19 -6.19 -2.10
C LEU A 22 -7.30 -5.67 -0.95
N MET A 23 -7.92 -5.00 0.02
CA MET A 23 -7.30 -4.71 1.31
C MET A 23 -7.44 -5.95 2.19
N PRO A 24 -6.36 -6.66 2.53
CA PRO A 24 -6.44 -7.86 3.36
C PRO A 24 -6.83 -7.52 4.79
N SER A 25 -7.44 -8.46 5.49
CA SER A 25 -7.52 -8.39 6.96
C SER A 25 -6.18 -8.75 7.58
N ILE A 26 -5.96 -8.34 8.82
CA ILE A 26 -4.75 -8.68 9.59
C ILE A 26 -4.57 -10.19 9.79
N ASP A 27 -5.61 -10.98 9.59
CA ASP A 27 -5.58 -12.43 9.75
C ASP A 27 -5.48 -13.20 8.43
N THR A 28 -5.52 -12.49 7.29
CA THR A 28 -5.51 -13.13 5.96
C THR A 28 -4.32 -14.07 5.79
N LEU A 29 -3.12 -13.65 6.19
CA LEU A 29 -1.91 -14.46 6.02
C LEU A 29 -1.83 -15.66 6.96
N LEU A 30 -2.63 -15.72 8.01
CA LEU A 30 -2.72 -16.90 8.89
C LEU A 30 -3.25 -18.14 8.16
N HIS A 31 -3.99 -17.96 7.08
CA HIS A 31 -4.54 -19.03 6.26
C HIS A 31 -3.57 -19.61 5.22
N PHE A 32 -2.36 -19.01 5.07
CA PHE A 32 -1.40 -19.36 4.01
C PHE A 32 -0.02 -19.69 4.60
N GLN A 33 0.06 -20.71 5.46
CA GLN A 33 1.30 -21.05 6.18
C GLN A 33 1.93 -22.39 5.75
N GLU A 34 1.66 -22.87 4.54
CA GLU A 34 2.20 -24.13 4.04
C GLU A 34 3.71 -24.05 3.77
N GLN A 35 4.18 -22.96 3.18
CA GLN A 35 5.58 -22.76 2.80
C GLN A 35 6.31 -21.80 3.74
N LEU A 36 5.62 -20.80 4.25
CA LEU A 36 6.14 -19.81 5.18
C LEU A 36 5.28 -19.80 6.44
N LYS A 37 5.88 -19.98 7.60
CA LYS A 37 5.20 -19.93 8.90
C LYS A 37 5.39 -18.56 9.53
N ILE A 38 4.31 -18.02 10.10
CA ILE A 38 4.35 -16.77 10.85
C ILE A 38 4.96 -17.05 12.23
N GLU A 39 6.12 -16.47 12.50
CA GLU A 39 6.80 -16.54 13.79
C GLU A 39 6.33 -15.42 14.73
N SER A 40 6.11 -14.23 14.17
CA SER A 40 5.67 -13.07 14.93
C SER A 40 4.85 -12.12 14.09
N ARG A 41 3.95 -11.38 14.72
CA ARG A 41 3.12 -10.36 14.10
C ARG A 41 3.06 -9.12 15.00
N TRP A 42 3.25 -7.95 14.43
CA TRP A 42 3.11 -6.66 15.11
C TRP A 42 2.05 -5.82 14.41
N LEU A 43 1.16 -5.23 15.20
CA LEU A 43 0.16 -4.29 14.72
C LEU A 43 0.63 -2.87 15.03
N ILE A 44 0.76 -2.07 13.98
CA ILE A 44 1.23 -0.69 14.04
C ILE A 44 0.04 0.22 13.85
N ASN A 45 -0.14 1.18 14.75
CA ASN A 45 -1.20 2.17 14.65
C ASN A 45 -1.14 2.93 13.32
N GLY A 46 -2.29 3.14 12.70
CA GLY A 46 -2.42 3.76 11.38
C GLY A 46 -1.85 5.18 11.30
N GLN A 47 -1.78 5.93 12.41
CA GLN A 47 -1.19 7.27 12.43
C GLN A 47 0.28 7.29 11.99
N HIS A 48 1.02 6.19 12.16
CA HIS A 48 2.39 6.11 11.64
C HIS A 48 2.40 6.13 10.11
N TYR A 49 1.47 5.41 9.48
CA TYR A 49 1.34 5.43 8.03
C TYR A 49 0.73 6.73 7.52
N GLN A 50 -0.21 7.33 8.25
CA GLN A 50 -0.70 8.70 7.99
C GLN A 50 0.48 9.69 7.88
N LYS A 51 1.38 9.70 8.86
CA LYS A 51 2.57 10.57 8.85
C LYS A 51 3.46 10.28 7.64
N THR A 52 3.66 9.00 7.32
CA THR A 52 4.45 8.59 6.15
C THR A 52 3.84 9.11 4.86
N CYS A 53 2.53 8.97 4.67
CA CYS A 53 1.81 9.48 3.50
C CYS A 53 1.92 11.01 3.37
N ASN A 54 1.81 11.74 4.48
CA ASN A 54 1.99 13.18 4.49
C ASN A 54 3.43 13.59 4.10
N HIS A 55 4.45 12.89 4.58
CA HIS A 55 5.84 13.13 4.16
C HIS A 55 6.07 12.80 2.69
N TRP A 56 5.43 11.75 2.16
CA TRP A 56 5.47 11.44 0.73
C TRP A 56 4.80 12.53 -0.10
N LEU A 57 3.66 13.07 0.34
CA LEU A 57 2.98 14.19 -0.29
C LEU A 57 3.89 15.43 -0.36
N GLU A 58 4.53 15.79 0.76
CA GLU A 58 5.47 16.90 0.80
C GLU A 58 6.65 16.72 -0.16
N LYS A 59 7.23 15.51 -0.19
CA LYS A 59 8.32 15.19 -1.12
C LYS A 59 7.86 15.23 -2.58
N ASN A 60 6.66 14.73 -2.84
CA ASN A 60 6.04 14.78 -4.17
C ASN A 60 5.91 16.23 -4.64
N ASP A 61 5.41 17.12 -3.79
CA ASP A 61 5.21 18.53 -4.13
C ASP A 61 6.53 19.28 -4.32
N LYS A 62 7.54 19.02 -3.49
CA LYS A 62 8.88 19.60 -3.62
C LYS A 62 9.62 19.16 -4.89
N ASN A 63 9.31 17.98 -5.43
CA ASN A 63 9.95 17.43 -6.62
C ASN A 63 9.05 17.39 -7.85
N LYS A 64 8.03 18.26 -7.90
CA LYS A 64 6.99 18.27 -8.93
C LYS A 64 7.53 18.15 -10.36
N GLU A 65 8.44 19.03 -10.74
CA GLU A 65 8.96 19.08 -12.12
C GLU A 65 9.70 17.79 -12.48
N ARG A 66 10.58 17.32 -11.59
CA ARG A 66 11.34 16.08 -11.78
C ARG A 66 10.42 14.86 -11.91
N ILE A 67 9.33 14.81 -11.14
CA ILE A 67 8.36 13.72 -11.21
C ILE A 67 7.57 13.77 -12.50
N ILE A 68 7.12 14.96 -12.93
CA ILE A 68 6.42 15.14 -14.20
C ILE A 68 7.34 14.75 -15.37
N ASP A 69 8.61 15.12 -15.34
CA ASP A 69 9.57 14.77 -16.39
C ASP A 69 9.79 13.24 -16.44
N ALA A 70 9.91 12.57 -15.31
CA ALA A 70 9.99 11.11 -15.27
C ALA A 70 8.73 10.44 -15.85
N PHE A 71 7.54 10.99 -15.61
CA PHE A 71 6.31 10.47 -16.22
C PHE A 71 6.25 10.69 -17.73
N LYS A 72 6.87 11.73 -18.28
CA LYS A 72 6.90 11.99 -19.73
C LYS A 72 7.64 10.91 -20.53
N GLU A 73 8.45 10.08 -19.88
CA GLU A 73 9.08 8.93 -20.54
C GLU A 73 8.06 7.91 -21.08
N ASN A 74 6.86 7.84 -20.47
CA ASN A 74 5.83 6.85 -20.81
C ASN A 74 4.46 7.47 -21.10
N TYR A 75 4.28 8.77 -20.88
CA TYR A 75 3.01 9.49 -20.98
C TYR A 75 3.16 10.80 -21.75
N THR A 76 2.08 11.28 -22.34
CA THR A 76 2.04 12.64 -22.89
C THR A 76 2.21 13.67 -21.75
N GLU A 77 2.60 14.90 -22.09
CA GLU A 77 2.75 15.97 -21.08
C GLU A 77 1.48 16.21 -20.25
N LYS A 78 0.32 16.15 -20.91
CA LYS A 78 -0.98 16.28 -20.22
C LYS A 78 -1.23 15.15 -19.24
N GLU A 79 -0.96 13.91 -19.65
CA GLU A 79 -1.13 12.73 -18.81
C GLU A 79 -0.12 12.71 -17.66
N ALA A 80 1.13 13.10 -17.90
CA ALA A 80 2.17 13.20 -16.88
C ALA A 80 1.76 14.16 -15.75
N LYS A 81 1.22 15.33 -16.10
CA LYS A 81 0.65 16.28 -15.12
C LYS A 81 -0.54 15.69 -14.38
N LEU A 82 -1.42 14.96 -15.07
CA LEU A 82 -2.57 14.30 -14.46
C LEU A 82 -2.13 13.22 -13.48
N TRP A 83 -1.14 12.39 -13.83
CA TRP A 83 -0.60 11.36 -12.94
C TRP A 83 0.08 11.95 -11.70
N PHE A 84 0.79 13.08 -11.84
CA PHE A 84 1.33 13.79 -10.69
C PHE A 84 0.22 14.16 -9.69
N HIS A 85 -0.91 14.70 -10.16
CA HIS A 85 -2.04 15.04 -9.29
C HIS A 85 -2.75 13.80 -8.73
N ARG A 86 -2.84 12.70 -9.49
CA ARG A 86 -3.39 11.43 -9.00
C ARG A 86 -2.59 10.90 -7.81
N TRP A 87 -1.27 10.94 -7.86
CA TRP A 87 -0.42 10.55 -6.74
C TRP A 87 -0.62 11.44 -5.51
N ARG A 88 -0.81 12.74 -5.68
CA ARG A 88 -1.14 13.63 -4.58
C ARG A 88 -2.44 13.22 -3.88
N ILE A 89 -3.50 12.99 -4.67
CA ILE A 89 -4.80 12.53 -4.15
C ILE A 89 -4.64 11.17 -3.44
N PHE A 90 -3.85 10.27 -4.00
CA PHE A 90 -3.56 8.97 -3.39
C PHE A 90 -2.94 9.12 -2.00
N TYR A 91 -1.90 9.93 -1.85
CA TYR A 91 -1.27 10.14 -0.54
C TYR A 91 -2.23 10.79 0.48
N MET A 92 -3.00 11.79 0.06
CA MET A 92 -4.02 12.41 0.91
C MET A 92 -5.08 11.42 1.35
N SER A 93 -5.61 10.62 0.43
CA SER A 93 -6.64 9.60 0.73
C SER A 93 -6.12 8.54 1.70
N CYS A 94 -4.90 8.05 1.50
CA CYS A 94 -4.27 7.11 2.43
C CYS A 94 -4.03 7.74 3.80
N ALA A 95 -3.58 8.99 3.86
CA ALA A 95 -3.35 9.67 5.13
C ALA A 95 -4.65 9.83 5.93
N GLU A 96 -5.73 10.26 5.28
CA GLU A 96 -7.07 10.36 5.91
C GLU A 96 -7.57 9.00 6.39
N LEU A 97 -7.51 7.98 5.53
CA LEU A 97 -8.00 6.64 5.86
C LEU A 97 -7.28 6.06 7.09
N PHE A 98 -5.95 6.09 7.10
CA PHE A 98 -5.16 5.53 8.19
C PHE A 98 -5.13 6.42 9.44
N GLY A 99 -5.54 7.69 9.33
CA GLY A 99 -5.74 8.61 10.46
C GLY A 99 -7.07 8.42 11.20
N LEU A 100 -8.06 7.77 10.58
CA LEU A 100 -9.40 7.60 11.16
C LEU A 100 -9.35 6.97 12.54
N ASP A 101 -10.18 7.48 13.45
CA ASP A 101 -10.28 7.04 14.84
C ASP A 101 -8.90 6.97 15.54
N ASN A 102 -8.08 7.99 15.38
CA ASN A 102 -6.71 8.05 15.92
C ASN A 102 -5.85 6.84 15.47
N GLY A 103 -6.03 6.38 14.24
CA GLY A 103 -5.29 5.28 13.63
C GLY A 103 -5.65 3.89 14.15
N ARG A 104 -6.80 3.73 14.80
CA ARG A 104 -7.23 2.45 15.36
C ARG A 104 -8.08 1.62 14.40
N GLN A 105 -8.67 2.26 13.37
CA GLN A 105 -9.56 1.59 12.43
C GLN A 105 -8.79 0.86 11.31
N TRP A 106 -7.74 1.48 10.79
CA TRP A 106 -6.88 0.93 9.76
C TRP A 106 -5.45 0.83 10.29
N LEU A 107 -4.87 -0.35 10.22
CA LEU A 107 -3.59 -0.68 10.84
C LEU A 107 -2.56 -1.09 9.78
N VAL A 108 -1.28 -0.99 10.13
CA VAL A 108 -0.21 -1.64 9.38
C VAL A 108 0.21 -2.88 10.15
N ALA A 109 0.27 -4.03 9.48
CA ALA A 109 0.71 -5.28 10.08
C ALA A 109 2.10 -5.65 9.56
N HIS A 110 3.02 -5.93 10.49
CA HIS A 110 4.31 -6.51 10.19
C HIS A 110 4.29 -8.00 10.56
N TYR A 111 4.85 -8.83 9.70
CA TYR A 111 4.95 -10.27 9.92
C TYR A 111 6.40 -10.72 9.78
N LEU A 112 6.86 -11.53 10.71
CA LEU A 112 8.09 -12.30 10.57
C LEU A 112 7.74 -13.71 10.17
N PHE A 113 8.36 -14.18 9.09
CA PHE A 113 8.15 -15.53 8.58
C PHE A 113 9.43 -16.36 8.69
N SER A 114 9.27 -17.66 8.96
CA SER A 114 10.31 -18.65 8.76
C SER A 114 9.98 -19.56 7.58
N ASN A 115 11.03 -20.04 6.90
CA ASN A 115 10.88 -21.03 5.85
C ASN A 115 10.70 -22.42 6.46
N SER A 116 9.55 -23.06 6.20
CA SER A 116 9.24 -24.41 6.70
C SER A 116 9.91 -25.55 5.91
N ARG A 117 10.86 -25.27 4.99
CA ARG A 117 11.61 -26.35 4.34
C ARG A 117 12.31 -27.19 5.40
N PRO A 118 12.05 -28.52 5.48
CA PRO A 118 12.83 -29.36 6.37
C PRO A 118 14.30 -29.23 5.99
N ASN A 119 15.15 -29.00 6.97
CA ASN A 119 16.59 -29.12 6.80
C ASN A 119 16.81 -30.53 6.23
N THR A 120 17.15 -30.64 4.96
CA THR A 120 17.69 -31.86 4.37
C THR A 120 19.04 -32.05 5.07
N GLN A 121 19.02 -32.71 6.25
CA GLN A 121 20.24 -33.22 6.85
C GLN A 121 20.89 -34.09 5.78
N LYS A 122 22.04 -33.66 5.30
CA LYS A 122 22.93 -34.52 4.54
C LYS A 122 23.23 -35.72 5.45
N VAL A 123 22.60 -36.86 5.14
CA VAL A 123 23.04 -38.14 5.68
C VAL A 123 24.42 -38.39 5.06
N THR A 124 25.46 -38.25 5.85
CA THR A 124 26.81 -38.69 5.58
C THR A 124 26.89 -40.18 5.76
#